data_cf2ab01f0f4d0d627e094cf997b1b91c
#
_entry.id   cf2ab01f0f4d0d627e094cf997b1b91c
#
_cell.length_a   1.000
_cell.length_b   1.000
_cell.length_c   1.000
_cell.angle_alpha   90.00
_cell.angle_beta   90.00
_cell.angle_gamma   90.00
#
_symmetry.space_group_name_H-M   'P 1'
#
loop_
_entity.id
_entity.type
_entity.pdbx_description
1 polymer ?
#
loop_
_entity_poly.entity_id
_entity_poly.type
_entity_poly.pdbx_seq_one_letter_code
_entity_poly.pdbx_strand_id
1 'polypeptide(L)'
;MKIEIKRNKLNSKNSLKFDKIKDYAIFTFDEKYHSNIYYGYKPKTVKAYDLNQNELEELDIMLKKCFVENNSKLKDINNYVKQCIVVINPKQEIEVWVSCYCKNKYEKDNYKYSIIQMNDGGNCNINLKVNLTKHNYSELNISGSA
;
A
#
# COMPACT_ATOMS: atom_id res chain seq x y z
N MET A 1 -6.05 12.91 -10.63
CA MET A 1 -7.19 12.00 -10.45
C MET A 1 -7.39 11.04 -11.64
N LYS A 2 -7.57 11.55 -12.84
CA LYS A 2 -7.78 10.68 -14.01
C LYS A 2 -6.66 9.67 -14.23
N ILE A 3 -5.42 10.06 -13.94
CA ILE A 3 -4.26 9.21 -14.12
C ILE A 3 -4.24 8.08 -13.09
N GLU A 4 -4.58 8.37 -11.85
CA GLU A 4 -4.64 7.33 -10.81
C GLU A 4 -5.77 6.33 -11.08
N ILE A 5 -6.90 6.80 -11.59
CA ILE A 5 -8.00 5.92 -12.02
C ILE A 5 -7.50 4.97 -13.11
N LYS A 6 -6.78 5.51 -14.11
CA LYS A 6 -6.25 4.72 -15.20
C LYS A 6 -5.25 3.66 -14.69
N ARG A 7 -4.37 4.03 -13.75
CA ARG A 7 -3.39 3.10 -13.20
C ARG A 7 -4.05 2.00 -12.39
N ASN A 8 -5.04 2.33 -11.60
CA ASN A 8 -5.79 1.34 -10.84
C ASN A 8 -6.48 0.34 -11.78
N LYS A 9 -7.03 0.82 -12.89
CA LYS A 9 -7.62 -0.04 -13.91
C LYS A 9 -6.58 -0.92 -14.61
N LEU A 10 -5.37 -0.41 -14.81
CA LEU A 10 -4.31 -1.20 -15.41
C LEU A 10 -3.92 -2.39 -14.53
N ASN A 11 -3.88 -2.18 -13.22
CA ASN A 11 -3.64 -3.29 -12.30
C ASN A 11 -4.71 -4.38 -12.43
N SER A 12 -5.93 -4.02 -12.76
CA SER A 12 -7.00 -5.01 -12.93
C SER A 12 -6.78 -5.92 -14.13
N LYS A 13 -5.88 -5.57 -15.07
CA LYS A 13 -5.53 -6.46 -16.18
C LYS A 13 -4.90 -7.76 -15.72
N ASN A 14 -4.31 -7.78 -14.53
CA ASN A 14 -3.75 -8.99 -13.96
C ASN A 14 -4.82 -9.88 -13.33
N SER A 15 -6.08 -9.57 -13.57
CA SER A 15 -7.23 -10.34 -13.06
C SER A 15 -7.24 -10.41 -11.53
N LEU A 16 -6.80 -9.35 -10.87
CA LEU A 16 -6.81 -9.30 -9.42
C LEU A 16 -8.25 -9.30 -8.90
N LYS A 17 -8.52 -10.20 -7.96
CA LYS A 17 -9.83 -10.34 -7.33
C LYS A 17 -9.74 -9.88 -5.88
N PHE A 18 -10.64 -8.98 -5.52
CA PHE A 18 -10.66 -8.39 -4.18
C PHE A 18 -11.85 -8.88 -3.35
N ASP A 19 -12.50 -9.97 -3.76
CA ASP A 19 -13.69 -10.49 -3.09
C ASP A 19 -13.47 -10.81 -1.62
N LYS A 20 -12.33 -11.41 -1.32
CA LYS A 20 -11.94 -11.79 0.04
C LYS A 20 -10.86 -10.89 0.63
N ILE A 21 -10.33 -9.98 -0.18
CA ILE A 21 -9.25 -9.08 0.18
C ILE A 21 -9.78 -7.67 -0.02
N LYS A 22 -10.43 -7.14 1.00
CA LYS A 22 -11.22 -5.91 0.87
C LYS A 22 -10.42 -4.68 1.24
N ASP A 23 -10.86 -3.55 0.67
CA ASP A 23 -10.37 -2.22 1.03
C ASP A 23 -8.93 -1.97 0.60
N TYR A 24 -8.49 -2.61 -0.48
CA TYR A 24 -7.19 -2.38 -1.09
C TYR A 24 -7.32 -1.57 -2.37
N ALA A 25 -6.36 -0.69 -2.59
CA ALA A 25 -6.13 -0.07 -3.89
C ALA A 25 -4.68 -0.31 -4.26
N ILE A 26 -4.45 -0.91 -5.41
CA ILE A 26 -3.11 -1.22 -5.89
C ILE A 26 -2.79 -0.27 -7.03
N PHE A 27 -1.73 0.52 -6.85
CA PHE A 27 -1.31 1.50 -7.85
C PHE A 27 -0.01 1.04 -8.49
N THR A 28 0.05 1.15 -9.81
CA THR A 28 1.30 0.92 -10.54
C THR A 28 2.24 2.09 -10.27
N PHE A 29 3.46 1.80 -9.86
CA PHE A 29 4.46 2.84 -9.63
C PHE A 29 4.73 3.61 -10.91
N ASP A 30 4.75 4.93 -10.80
CA ASP A 30 5.12 5.82 -11.89
C ASP A 30 5.97 6.94 -11.32
N GLU A 31 7.20 7.04 -11.78
CA GLU A 31 8.15 8.03 -11.28
C GLU A 31 7.60 9.46 -11.35
N LYS A 32 6.85 9.77 -12.40
CA LYS A 32 6.29 11.10 -12.60
C LYS A 32 5.26 11.48 -11.53
N TYR A 33 4.42 10.52 -11.11
CA TYR A 33 3.32 10.77 -10.18
C TYR A 33 3.64 10.36 -8.75
N HIS A 34 4.67 9.53 -8.55
CA HIS A 34 5.05 9.02 -7.24
C HIS A 34 6.44 9.49 -6.84
N SER A 35 6.93 10.58 -7.42
CA SER A 35 8.29 11.09 -7.19
C SER A 35 8.56 11.48 -5.75
N ASN A 36 7.52 11.76 -4.97
CA ASN A 36 7.67 12.11 -3.56
C ASN A 36 7.64 10.90 -2.63
N ILE A 37 7.51 9.68 -3.18
CA ILE A 37 7.28 8.47 -2.39
C ILE A 37 8.35 7.44 -2.72
N TYR A 38 9.60 7.75 -2.44
CA TYR A 38 10.69 6.82 -2.74
C TYR A 38 11.10 5.92 -1.59
N TYR A 39 10.59 6.19 -0.39
CA TYR A 39 10.86 5.34 0.78
C TYR A 39 12.34 5.02 0.96
N GLY A 40 13.20 6.05 0.78
CA GLY A 40 14.63 5.91 0.97
C GLY A 40 15.42 5.49 -0.26
N TYR A 41 14.76 5.22 -1.38
CA TYR A 41 15.44 4.87 -2.61
C TYR A 41 15.72 6.10 -3.48
N LYS A 42 16.79 6.05 -4.25
CA LYS A 42 17.08 7.09 -5.24
C LYS A 42 16.11 6.96 -6.41
N PRO A 43 15.72 8.09 -7.03
CA PRO A 43 14.92 8.05 -8.26
C PRO A 43 15.57 7.16 -9.31
N LYS A 44 14.77 6.50 -10.12
CA LYS A 44 15.18 5.61 -11.21
C LYS A 44 15.82 4.29 -10.75
N THR A 45 15.96 4.05 -9.45
CA THR A 45 16.48 2.78 -8.95
C THR A 45 15.39 1.76 -8.66
N VAL A 46 14.12 2.17 -8.70
CA VAL A 46 12.98 1.28 -8.54
C VAL A 46 12.20 1.20 -9.85
N LYS A 47 11.58 0.06 -10.10
CA LYS A 47 10.81 -0.19 -11.31
C LYS A 47 9.39 -0.59 -10.95
N ALA A 48 8.44 -0.29 -11.83
CA ALA A 48 7.06 -0.72 -11.65
C ALA A 48 6.96 -2.25 -11.76
N TYR A 49 6.04 -2.82 -10.98
CA TYR A 49 5.74 -4.24 -11.03
C TYR A 49 4.25 -4.43 -10.72
N ASP A 50 3.60 -5.29 -11.48
CA ASP A 50 2.17 -5.60 -11.27
C ASP A 50 2.04 -6.95 -10.56
N LEU A 51 1.36 -6.94 -9.41
CA LEU A 51 1.13 -8.16 -8.64
C LEU A 51 0.24 -9.14 -9.40
N ASN A 52 0.51 -10.42 -9.22
CA ASN A 52 -0.46 -11.46 -9.56
C ASN A 52 -1.34 -11.76 -8.34
N GLN A 53 -2.34 -12.65 -8.51
CA GLN A 53 -3.30 -12.95 -7.45
C GLN A 53 -2.63 -13.56 -6.22
N ASN A 54 -1.69 -14.49 -6.41
CA ASN A 54 -0.98 -15.11 -5.29
C ASN A 54 -0.19 -14.08 -4.48
N GLU A 55 0.43 -13.13 -5.16
CA GLU A 55 1.19 -12.07 -4.50
C GLU A 55 0.28 -11.13 -3.74
N LEU A 56 -0.90 -10.81 -4.27
CA LEU A 56 -1.89 -10.01 -3.56
C LEU A 56 -2.34 -10.70 -2.28
N GLU A 57 -2.61 -12.01 -2.36
CA GLU A 57 -3.01 -12.79 -1.19
C GLU A 57 -1.91 -12.84 -0.15
N GLU A 58 -0.67 -12.97 -0.58
CA GLU A 58 0.46 -12.95 0.34
C GLU A 58 0.63 -11.57 1.00
N LEU A 59 0.45 -10.50 0.24
CA LEU A 59 0.48 -9.15 0.79
C LEU A 59 -0.55 -9.01 1.92
N ASP A 60 -1.76 -9.50 1.71
CA ASP A 60 -2.80 -9.46 2.71
C ASP A 60 -2.42 -10.26 3.97
N ILE A 61 -1.83 -11.43 3.79
CA ILE A 61 -1.35 -12.26 4.91
C ILE A 61 -0.29 -11.50 5.70
N MET A 62 0.67 -10.88 5.03
CA MET A 62 1.74 -10.13 5.69
C MET A 62 1.20 -8.92 6.44
N LEU A 63 0.23 -8.21 5.87
CA LEU A 63 -0.39 -7.07 6.55
C LEU A 63 -1.17 -7.51 7.78
N LYS A 64 -1.92 -8.59 7.68
CA LYS A 64 -2.65 -9.14 8.83
C LYS A 64 -1.69 -9.53 9.95
N LYS A 65 -0.56 -10.12 9.59
CA LYS A 65 0.48 -10.46 10.56
C LYS A 65 1.01 -9.21 11.27
N CYS A 66 1.30 -8.16 10.53
CA CYS A 66 1.77 -6.90 11.08
C CYS A 66 0.76 -6.32 12.08
N PHE A 67 -0.52 -6.32 11.70
CA PHE A 67 -1.57 -5.75 12.54
C PHE A 67 -1.81 -6.56 13.81
N VAL A 68 -1.69 -7.88 13.75
CA VAL A 68 -1.79 -8.74 14.93
C VAL A 68 -0.59 -8.52 15.85
N GLU A 69 0.61 -8.48 15.30
CA GLU A 69 1.82 -8.29 16.10
C GLU A 69 1.92 -6.91 16.74
N ASN A 70 1.20 -5.93 16.21
CA ASN A 70 1.21 -4.56 16.71
C ASN A 70 -0.17 -4.10 17.20
N ASN A 71 -1.01 -5.02 17.65
CA ASN A 71 -2.40 -4.75 17.99
C ASN A 71 -2.59 -3.78 19.16
N SER A 72 -1.56 -3.58 19.97
CA SER A 72 -1.61 -2.59 21.07
C SER A 72 -1.54 -1.15 20.55
N LYS A 73 -1.05 -0.95 19.33
CA LYS A 73 -0.85 0.37 18.72
C LYS A 73 -1.78 0.63 17.54
N LEU A 74 -2.31 -0.42 16.93
CA LEU A 74 -3.11 -0.34 15.73
C LEU A 74 -4.55 -0.77 16.00
N LYS A 75 -5.48 -0.21 15.24
CA LYS A 75 -6.86 -0.73 15.22
C LYS A 75 -6.88 -2.02 14.42
N ASP A 76 -8.01 -2.72 14.45
CA ASP A 76 -8.20 -3.90 13.62
C ASP A 76 -8.01 -3.52 12.14
N ILE A 77 -7.38 -4.39 11.36
CA ILE A 77 -7.08 -4.13 9.96
C ILE A 77 -8.33 -3.80 9.13
N ASN A 78 -9.48 -4.34 9.51
CA ASN A 78 -10.73 -4.07 8.81
C ASN A 78 -11.23 -2.63 8.98
N ASN A 79 -10.62 -1.86 9.85
CA ASN A 79 -10.95 -0.44 10.03
C ASN A 79 -10.18 0.47 9.07
N TYR A 80 -9.36 -0.10 8.20
CA TYR A 80 -8.49 0.69 7.32
C TYR A 80 -8.77 0.43 5.85
N VAL A 81 -8.59 1.46 5.04
CA VAL A 81 -8.35 1.30 3.62
C VAL A 81 -6.83 1.23 3.42
N LYS A 82 -6.39 0.43 2.44
CA LYS A 82 -4.95 0.21 2.19
C LYS A 82 -4.63 0.65 0.77
N GLN A 83 -3.69 1.58 0.65
CA GLN A 83 -3.15 2.01 -0.63
C GLN A 83 -1.76 1.44 -0.79
N CYS A 84 -1.52 0.77 -1.89
CA CYS A 84 -0.28 0.04 -2.13
C CYS A 84 0.34 0.48 -3.45
N ILE A 85 1.64 0.77 -3.41
CA ILE A 85 2.44 1.03 -4.60
C ILE A 85 3.47 -0.10 -4.68
N VAL A 86 3.51 -0.79 -5.81
CA VAL A 86 4.33 -1.99 -5.99
C VAL A 86 5.53 -1.69 -6.86
N VAL A 87 6.70 -2.09 -6.39
CA VAL A 87 7.94 -1.85 -7.12
C VAL A 87 8.85 -3.08 -7.08
N ILE A 88 9.79 -3.12 -8.02
CA ILE A 88 11.01 -3.92 -7.90
C ILE A 88 12.06 -2.99 -7.33
N ASN A 89 12.62 -3.32 -6.17
CA ASN A 89 13.62 -2.49 -5.52
C ASN A 89 15.02 -2.71 -6.14
N PRO A 90 16.05 -1.93 -5.74
CA PRO A 90 17.39 -2.07 -6.32
C PRO A 90 18.02 -3.44 -6.13
N LYS A 91 17.54 -4.23 -5.18
CA LYS A 91 18.03 -5.60 -4.95
C LYS A 91 17.25 -6.64 -5.76
N GLN A 92 16.40 -6.21 -6.69
CA GLN A 92 15.55 -7.06 -7.52
C GLN A 92 14.50 -7.83 -6.72
N GLU A 93 14.03 -7.23 -5.65
CA GLU A 93 12.99 -7.81 -4.80
C GLU A 93 11.66 -7.10 -5.03
N ILE A 94 10.56 -7.84 -4.93
CA ILE A 94 9.21 -7.28 -5.02
C ILE A 94 8.88 -6.64 -3.68
N GLU A 95 8.69 -5.34 -3.70
CA GLU A 95 8.42 -4.55 -2.50
C GLU A 95 7.12 -3.78 -2.67
N VAL A 96 6.32 -3.73 -1.63
CA VAL A 96 5.06 -3.00 -1.64
C VAL A 96 5.13 -1.90 -0.58
N TRP A 97 4.89 -0.68 -1.01
CA TRP A 97 4.78 0.47 -0.11
C TRP A 97 3.31 0.60 0.27
N VAL A 98 3.01 0.38 1.55
CA VAL A 98 1.64 0.31 2.03
C VAL A 98 1.33 1.51 2.91
N SER A 99 0.20 2.15 2.63
CA SER A 99 -0.34 3.20 3.48
C SER A 99 -1.75 2.81 3.91
N CYS A 100 -2.01 2.85 5.21
CA CYS A 100 -3.29 2.45 5.76
C CYS A 100 -3.94 3.65 6.45
N TYR A 101 -5.18 3.94 6.10
CA TYR A 101 -5.93 5.07 6.63
C TYR A 101 -7.28 4.62 7.16
N CYS A 102 -7.74 5.22 8.26
CA CYS A 102 -9.04 4.86 8.85
C CYS A 102 -10.18 5.13 7.88
N LYS A 103 -11.05 4.15 7.69
CA LYS A 103 -12.16 4.21 6.73
C LYS A 103 -13.11 5.39 6.95
N ASN A 104 -13.39 5.71 8.21
CA ASN A 104 -14.42 6.70 8.53
C ASN A 104 -14.00 8.14 8.28
N LYS A 105 -12.77 8.38 7.84
CA LYS A 105 -12.26 9.73 7.58
C LYS A 105 -12.35 10.16 6.13
N TYR A 106 -12.75 9.27 5.23
CA TYR A 106 -12.72 9.52 3.80
C TYR A 106 -14.00 9.09 3.14
N GLU A 107 -14.30 9.71 2.01
CA GLU A 107 -15.42 9.30 1.19
C GLU A 107 -15.20 7.87 0.70
N LYS A 108 -16.28 7.15 0.62
CA LYS A 108 -16.29 5.79 0.10
C LYS A 108 -15.70 5.78 -1.30
N ASP A 109 -14.75 4.91 -1.54
CA ASP A 109 -14.11 4.63 -2.83
C ASP A 109 -13.09 5.65 -3.32
N ASN A 110 -12.93 6.84 -2.71
CA ASN A 110 -11.91 7.79 -3.15
C ASN A 110 -10.49 7.22 -3.07
N TYR A 111 -10.24 6.37 -2.09
CA TYR A 111 -8.93 5.74 -1.92
C TYR A 111 -8.53 4.87 -3.11
N LYS A 112 -9.47 4.49 -3.97
CA LYS A 112 -9.20 3.65 -5.14
C LYS A 112 -8.58 4.43 -6.29
N TYR A 113 -8.65 5.75 -6.26
CA TYR A 113 -8.32 6.56 -7.43
C TYR A 113 -7.23 7.59 -7.20
N SER A 114 -7.01 8.04 -5.98
CA SER A 114 -5.99 9.03 -5.67
C SER A 114 -5.24 8.66 -4.42
N ILE A 115 -3.94 8.92 -4.43
CA ILE A 115 -3.10 8.72 -3.25
C ILE A 115 -3.52 9.73 -2.19
N ILE A 116 -3.81 9.22 -1.00
CA ILE A 116 -4.14 10.03 0.16
C ILE A 116 -2.85 10.63 0.72
N GLN A 117 -2.88 11.92 1.02
CA GLN A 117 -1.78 12.58 1.70
C GLN A 117 -2.27 13.06 3.05
N MET A 118 -1.60 12.61 4.10
CA MET A 118 -1.95 12.94 5.47
C MET A 118 -0.67 13.12 6.27
N ASN A 119 -0.52 14.25 6.96
CA ASN A 119 0.69 14.52 7.74
C ASN A 119 0.61 13.99 9.16
N ASP A 120 -0.57 14.00 9.73
CA ASP A 120 -0.85 13.54 11.09
C ASP A 120 -1.88 12.42 11.05
N GLY A 121 -2.47 12.09 12.17
CA GLY A 121 -3.56 11.14 12.23
C GLY A 121 -3.32 9.99 13.19
N GLY A 122 -2.14 9.92 13.81
CA GLY A 122 -1.83 8.85 14.73
C GLY A 122 -2.04 7.48 14.09
N ASN A 123 -2.77 6.60 14.76
CA ASN A 123 -3.01 5.26 14.23
C ASN A 123 -4.07 5.21 13.11
N CYS A 124 -4.52 6.36 12.60
CA CYS A 124 -5.29 6.42 11.37
C CYS A 124 -4.43 6.74 10.15
N ASN A 125 -3.11 6.79 10.33
CA ASN A 125 -2.15 7.06 9.25
C ASN A 125 -0.91 6.20 9.48
N ILE A 126 -0.86 5.06 8.83
CA ILE A 126 0.15 4.04 9.05
C ILE A 126 0.84 3.72 7.75
N ASN A 127 2.15 3.63 7.78
CA ASN A 127 2.97 3.30 6.61
C ASN A 127 3.92 2.17 6.95
N LEU A 128 4.13 1.28 5.99
CA LEU A 128 5.11 0.20 6.12
C LEU A 128 5.53 -0.29 4.75
N LYS A 129 6.56 -1.11 4.73
CA LYS A 129 7.00 -1.84 3.55
C LYS A 129 6.71 -3.32 3.74
N VAL A 130 6.25 -3.97 2.69
CA VAL A 130 6.14 -5.43 2.64
C VAL A 130 7.07 -5.93 1.53
N ASN A 131 7.97 -6.84 1.87
CA ASN A 131 8.86 -7.46 0.90
C ASN A 131 8.35 -8.85 0.59
N LEU A 132 7.77 -9.03 -0.59
CA LEU A 132 7.17 -10.31 -0.97
C LEU A 132 8.22 -11.36 -1.32
N THR A 133 9.38 -10.94 -1.77
CA THR A 133 10.48 -11.86 -2.08
C THR A 133 11.04 -12.48 -0.80
N LYS A 134 11.19 -11.66 0.25
CA LYS A 134 11.72 -12.11 1.54
C LYS A 134 10.65 -12.56 2.52
N HIS A 135 9.38 -12.37 2.18
CA HIS A 135 8.24 -12.73 3.04
C HIS A 135 8.29 -12.06 4.41
N ASN A 136 8.55 -10.75 4.43
CA ASN A 136 8.57 -9.99 5.67
C ASN A 136 8.00 -8.58 5.47
N TYR A 137 7.76 -7.90 6.59
CA TYR A 137 7.43 -6.47 6.57
C TYR A 137 8.46 -5.70 7.41
N SER A 138 8.56 -4.41 7.15
CA SER A 138 9.51 -3.55 7.86
C SER A 138 9.06 -2.11 7.84
N GLU A 139 9.79 -1.27 8.58
CA GLU A 139 9.63 0.17 8.59
C GLU A 139 8.19 0.61 8.91
N LEU A 140 7.58 -0.08 9.86
CA LEU A 140 6.26 0.32 10.35
C LEU A 140 6.38 1.69 11.00
N ASN A 141 5.65 2.64 10.47
CA ASN A 141 5.59 3.99 10.98
C ASN A 141 4.14 4.36 11.30
N ILE A 142 3.92 4.77 12.54
CA ILE A 142 2.62 5.26 12.99
C ILE A 142 2.78 6.76 13.15
N SER A 143 2.01 7.54 12.38
CA SER A 143 2.15 9.00 12.39
C SER A 143 1.87 9.59 13.76
N GLY A 144 2.50 10.69 14.07
CA GLY A 144 2.28 11.35 15.33
C GLY A 144 0.82 11.75 15.52
N SER A 145 0.38 11.73 16.76
CA SER A 145 -0.95 12.25 17.08
C SER A 145 -0.97 13.75 16.88
N ALA A 146 -2.02 14.21 16.25
CA ALA A 146 -2.19 15.65 16.01
C ALA A 146 -2.46 16.37 17.34
#